data_3ee543d433d2a99e50395d5182e62825
#
_entry.id   3ee543d433d2a99e50395d5182e62825
#
_cell.length_a   1.000
_cell.length_b   1.000
_cell.length_c   1.000
_cell.angle_alpha   90.00
_cell.angle_beta   90.00
_cell.angle_gamma   90.00
#
_symmetry.space_group_name_H-M   'P 1'
#
loop_
_entity.id
_entity.type
_entity.pdbx_description
1 polymer ?
#
loop_
_entity_poly.entity_id
_entity_poly.type
_entity_poly.pdbx_seq_one_letter_code
_entity_poly.pdbx_strand_id
1 'polypeptide(L)'
;HDALPILLGNTRWNRMNNIDRTMFFKDRVIFISTYHAKRDSQTILDFDSAYIRSFGSLPTLFSYRGYDAAAVFCPAMYNDIEYDMEGRSYTPLQTSYLFGQSEERHNHVNRSWMRVNYNSDFTITVE
;
A
#
# COMPACT_ATOMS: atom_id res chain seq x y z
N HIS A 1 -9.64 10.07 -32.95
CA HIS A 1 -9.73 8.99 -32.05
C HIS A 1 -10.08 9.38 -30.63
N ASP A 2 -11.03 8.64 -30.06
CA ASP A 2 -11.66 8.97 -28.78
C ASP A 2 -10.96 8.32 -27.56
N ALA A 3 -9.74 7.82 -27.75
CA ALA A 3 -8.96 7.26 -26.66
C ALA A 3 -8.48 8.38 -25.73
N LEU A 4 -9.04 8.44 -24.53
CA LEU A 4 -8.58 9.35 -23.49
C LEU A 4 -7.16 8.94 -23.03
N PRO A 5 -6.25 9.90 -22.90
CA PRO A 5 -4.91 9.61 -22.43
C PRO A 5 -4.94 9.07 -21.00
N ILE A 6 -4.04 8.14 -20.70
CA ILE A 6 -3.79 7.62 -19.35
C ILE A 6 -2.46 8.20 -18.91
N LEU A 7 -2.45 8.84 -17.75
CA LEU A 7 -1.25 9.43 -17.19
C LEU A 7 -0.65 8.54 -16.11
N LEU A 8 0.60 8.13 -16.28
CA LEU A 8 1.36 7.44 -15.24
C LEU A 8 1.91 8.46 -14.25
N GLY A 9 1.46 8.35 -13.01
CA GLY A 9 1.86 9.22 -11.92
C GLY A 9 2.94 8.62 -11.04
N ASN A 10 3.52 9.47 -10.22
CA ASN A 10 4.44 9.11 -9.17
C ASN A 10 3.73 9.21 -7.81
N THR A 11 3.96 8.26 -6.91
CA THR A 11 3.36 8.25 -5.56
C THR A 11 3.68 9.51 -4.75
N ARG A 12 4.76 10.22 -5.07
CA ARG A 12 5.09 11.52 -4.46
C ARG A 12 4.05 12.60 -4.75
N TRP A 13 3.31 12.49 -5.85
CA TRP A 13 2.26 13.46 -6.19
C TRP A 13 1.18 13.53 -5.11
N ASN A 14 0.90 12.44 -4.41
CA ASN A 14 -0.03 12.42 -3.29
C ASN A 14 0.42 13.28 -2.08
N ARG A 15 1.70 13.63 -2.01
CA ARG A 15 2.28 14.44 -0.93
C ARG A 15 2.45 15.91 -1.31
N MET A 16 2.23 16.26 -2.56
CA MET A 16 2.37 17.64 -3.03
C MET A 16 1.10 18.43 -2.69
N ASN A 17 1.26 19.52 -1.96
CA ASN A 17 0.15 20.38 -1.55
C ASN A 17 -0.33 21.33 -2.66
N ASN A 18 0.46 21.52 -3.71
CA ASN A 18 0.19 22.42 -4.82
C ASN A 18 -0.50 21.75 -6.02
N ILE A 19 -0.84 20.47 -5.91
CA ILE A 19 -1.55 19.71 -6.96
C ILE A 19 -3.01 19.57 -6.56
N ASP A 20 -3.91 19.95 -7.46
CA ASP A 20 -5.33 19.65 -7.31
C ASP A 20 -5.57 18.16 -7.58
N ARG A 21 -5.91 17.42 -6.52
CA ARG A 21 -6.14 15.98 -6.59
C ARG A 21 -7.34 15.58 -7.44
N THR A 22 -8.27 16.49 -7.69
CA THR A 22 -9.41 16.22 -8.58
C THR A 22 -8.95 15.95 -10.01
N MET A 23 -7.81 16.50 -10.41
CA MET A 23 -7.21 16.25 -11.72
C MET A 23 -6.76 14.79 -11.88
N PHE A 24 -6.39 14.10 -10.79
CA PHE A 24 -6.02 12.68 -10.86
C PHE A 24 -7.16 11.82 -11.43
N PHE A 25 -8.38 12.14 -11.06
CA PHE A 25 -9.57 11.44 -11.58
C PHE A 25 -9.89 11.84 -13.01
N LYS A 26 -9.81 13.13 -13.33
CA LYS A 26 -10.08 13.64 -14.69
C LYS A 26 -9.09 13.11 -15.71
N ASP A 27 -7.82 13.07 -15.34
CA ASP A 27 -6.74 12.64 -16.22
C ASP A 27 -6.47 11.13 -16.15
N ARG A 28 -7.27 10.40 -15.37
CA ARG A 28 -7.17 8.94 -15.21
C ARG A 28 -5.76 8.51 -14.82
N VAL A 29 -5.22 9.12 -13.78
CA VAL A 29 -3.87 8.86 -13.30
C VAL A 29 -3.76 7.44 -12.73
N ILE A 30 -2.69 6.77 -13.08
CA ILE A 30 -2.33 5.44 -12.57
C ILE A 30 -1.00 5.55 -11.81
N PHE A 31 -0.96 5.00 -10.61
CA PHE A 31 0.26 4.86 -9.83
C PHE A 31 0.65 3.39 -9.72
N ILE A 32 1.95 3.12 -9.80
CA ILE A 32 2.53 1.85 -9.38
C ILE A 32 3.14 2.07 -7.99
N SER A 33 2.71 1.29 -7.03
CA SER A 33 3.12 1.45 -5.64
C SER A 33 3.26 0.12 -4.93
N THR A 34 4.09 0.08 -3.91
CA THR A 34 4.19 -1.05 -2.98
C THR A 34 3.23 -0.92 -1.80
N TYR A 35 2.54 0.19 -1.70
CA TYR A 35 1.60 0.45 -0.61
C TYR A 35 0.41 1.29 -1.06
N HIS A 36 -0.77 0.96 -0.58
CA HIS A 36 -1.98 1.79 -0.68
C HIS A 36 -2.95 1.38 0.43
N ALA A 37 -3.32 2.32 1.29
CA ALA A 37 -4.34 2.11 2.31
C ALA A 37 -5.73 2.37 1.73
N LYS A 38 -6.54 1.32 1.65
CA LYS A 38 -7.95 1.43 1.26
C LYS A 38 -8.78 1.86 2.48
N ARG A 39 -8.91 3.17 2.66
CA ARG A 39 -9.45 3.79 3.88
C ARG A 39 -10.92 3.47 4.19
N ASP A 40 -11.66 2.96 3.23
CA ASP A 40 -13.04 2.50 3.37
C ASP A 40 -13.14 1.01 3.76
N SER A 41 -12.03 0.29 3.83
CA SER A 41 -12.04 -1.10 4.28
C SER A 41 -12.26 -1.20 5.78
N GLN A 42 -13.00 -2.24 6.21
CA GLN A 42 -13.30 -2.44 7.63
C GLN A 42 -12.02 -2.61 8.47
N THR A 43 -11.04 -3.32 7.95
CA THR A 43 -9.74 -3.53 8.62
C THR A 43 -9.03 -2.22 8.93
N ILE A 44 -9.01 -1.27 7.98
CA ILE A 44 -8.41 0.06 8.19
C ILE A 44 -9.24 0.87 9.19
N LEU A 45 -10.57 0.85 9.09
CA LEU A 45 -11.45 1.56 10.03
C LEU A 45 -11.28 1.06 11.46
N ASP A 46 -11.16 -0.23 11.65
CA ASP A 46 -10.93 -0.85 12.96
C ASP A 46 -9.56 -0.45 13.53
N PHE A 47 -8.52 -0.47 12.69
CA PHE A 47 -7.19 -0.01 13.08
C PHE A 47 -7.19 1.48 13.47
N ASP A 48 -7.80 2.34 12.65
CA ASP A 48 -7.89 3.77 12.92
C ASP A 48 -8.59 4.05 14.24
N SER A 49 -9.69 3.37 14.51
CA SER A 49 -10.45 3.50 15.75
C SER A 49 -9.65 3.08 16.98
N ALA A 50 -8.92 1.98 16.88
CA ALA A 50 -8.04 1.50 17.96
C ALA A 50 -6.86 2.44 18.17
N TYR A 51 -6.29 2.96 17.10
CA TYR A 51 -5.16 3.89 17.14
C TYR A 51 -5.57 5.23 17.82
N ILE A 52 -6.72 5.79 17.44
CA ILE A 52 -7.23 7.02 18.04
C ILE A 52 -7.50 6.83 19.54
N ARG A 53 -8.07 5.71 19.95
CA ARG A 53 -8.29 5.39 21.37
C ARG A 53 -7.00 5.31 22.17
N SER A 54 -5.93 4.78 21.56
CA SER A 54 -4.65 4.57 22.25
C SER A 54 -3.77 5.81 22.27
N PHE A 55 -3.79 6.61 21.21
CA PHE A 55 -2.84 7.71 21.02
C PHE A 55 -3.49 9.08 20.93
N GLY A 56 -4.82 9.19 20.84
CA GLY A 56 -5.54 10.45 20.75
C GLY A 56 -5.37 11.22 19.43
N SER A 57 -4.81 10.59 18.41
CA SER A 57 -4.56 11.19 17.11
C SER A 57 -4.84 10.23 15.97
N LEU A 58 -5.06 10.77 14.76
CA LEU A 58 -5.21 9.95 13.56
C LEU A 58 -3.89 9.27 13.19
N PRO A 59 -3.93 8.02 12.73
CA PRO A 59 -2.74 7.36 12.23
C PRO A 59 -2.24 8.02 10.94
N THR A 60 -0.93 7.94 10.73
CA THR A 60 -0.28 8.42 9.53
C THR A 60 0.11 7.24 8.63
N LEU A 61 0.59 7.54 7.43
CA LEU A 61 1.22 6.56 6.54
C LEU A 61 2.27 5.70 7.26
N PHE A 62 3.05 6.30 8.17
CA PHE A 62 4.08 5.60 8.92
C PHE A 62 3.50 4.70 10.02
N SER A 63 2.35 5.05 10.59
CA SER A 63 1.64 4.19 11.54
C SER A 63 1.18 2.88 10.88
N TYR A 64 0.61 2.97 9.68
CA TYR A 64 0.23 1.78 8.89
C TYR A 64 1.45 0.95 8.52
N ARG A 65 2.53 1.58 8.10
CA ARG A 65 3.77 0.89 7.72
C ARG A 65 4.38 0.14 8.89
N GLY A 66 4.42 0.77 10.06
CA GLY A 66 4.93 0.12 11.29
C GLY A 66 4.09 -1.08 11.70
N TYR A 67 2.77 -0.95 11.67
CA TYR A 67 1.86 -2.06 11.94
C TYR A 67 2.05 -3.20 10.95
N ASP A 68 2.09 -2.91 9.66
CA ASP A 68 2.25 -3.91 8.61
C ASP A 68 3.54 -4.69 8.77
N ALA A 69 4.65 -3.99 9.02
CA ALA A 69 5.94 -4.62 9.27
C ALA A 69 5.90 -5.54 10.50
N ALA A 70 5.34 -5.08 11.61
CA ALA A 70 5.21 -5.89 12.81
C ALA A 70 4.29 -7.10 12.60
N ALA A 71 3.15 -6.92 11.94
CA ALA A 71 2.19 -7.99 11.68
C ALA A 71 2.75 -9.11 10.80
N VAL A 72 3.67 -8.78 9.90
CA VAL A 72 4.30 -9.76 8.99
C VAL A 72 5.55 -10.38 9.63
N PHE A 73 6.46 -9.56 10.16
CA PHE A 73 7.78 -10.04 10.59
C PHE A 73 7.83 -10.54 12.03
N CYS A 74 7.03 -10.01 12.96
CA CYS A 74 7.05 -10.50 14.35
C CYS A 74 6.59 -11.95 14.47
N PRO A 75 5.49 -12.41 13.83
CA PRO A 75 5.14 -13.82 13.85
C PRO A 75 6.19 -14.73 13.20
N ALA A 76 6.82 -14.26 12.12
CA ALA A 76 7.88 -15.01 11.45
C ALA A 76 9.09 -15.21 12.36
N MET A 77 9.52 -14.17 13.05
CA MET A 77 10.63 -14.24 14.00
C MET A 77 10.30 -15.14 15.19
N TYR A 78 9.09 -15.03 15.75
CA TYR A 78 8.66 -15.82 16.89
C TYR A 78 8.59 -17.33 16.59
N ASN A 79 8.12 -17.67 15.38
CA ASN A 79 7.95 -19.07 14.97
C ASN A 79 9.18 -19.65 14.26
N ASP A 80 10.25 -18.88 14.12
CA ASP A 80 11.48 -19.28 13.39
C ASP A 80 11.19 -19.76 11.95
N ILE A 81 10.21 -19.13 11.32
CA ILE A 81 9.75 -19.45 9.96
C ILE A 81 10.36 -18.54 8.89
N GLU A 82 11.49 -17.93 9.19
CA GLU A 82 12.18 -17.01 8.27
C GLU A 82 12.41 -17.64 6.88
N TYR A 83 12.75 -18.92 6.86
CA TYR A 83 13.00 -19.67 5.63
C TYR A 83 11.71 -20.03 4.86
N ASP A 84 10.55 -19.99 5.51
CA ASP A 84 9.27 -20.35 4.90
C ASP A 84 8.49 -19.14 4.32
N MET A 85 9.09 -17.96 4.31
CA MET A 85 8.41 -16.75 3.82
C MET A 85 8.38 -16.64 2.30
N GLU A 86 9.25 -17.37 1.60
CA GLU A 86 9.32 -17.34 0.16
C GLU A 86 8.00 -17.78 -0.49
N GLY A 87 7.53 -17.00 -1.46
CA GLY A 87 6.29 -17.28 -2.19
C GLY A 87 5.00 -16.97 -1.41
N ARG A 88 5.07 -16.60 -0.12
CA ARG A 88 3.90 -16.20 0.65
C ARG A 88 3.56 -14.74 0.42
N SER A 89 2.27 -14.43 0.35
CA SER A 89 1.76 -13.07 0.19
C SER A 89 1.03 -12.61 1.46
N TYR A 90 1.22 -11.33 1.79
CA TYR A 90 0.61 -10.68 2.95
C TYR A 90 0.14 -9.29 2.55
N THR A 91 -1.04 -8.88 3.00
CA THR A 91 -1.54 -7.52 2.80
C THR A 91 -2.30 -7.07 4.06
N PRO A 92 -1.57 -6.68 5.14
CA PRO A 92 -2.24 -6.33 6.40
C PRO A 92 -3.11 -5.07 6.28
N LEU A 93 -2.52 -3.89 6.08
CA LEU A 93 -3.25 -2.62 5.99
C LEU A 93 -3.03 -1.89 4.67
N GLN A 94 -1.80 -1.53 4.36
CA GLN A 94 -1.47 -0.75 3.16
C GLN A 94 -0.39 -1.34 2.28
N THR A 95 0.53 -2.13 2.84
CA THR A 95 1.66 -2.69 2.11
C THR A 95 1.35 -4.11 1.70
N SER A 96 1.51 -4.40 0.42
CA SER A 96 1.43 -5.75 -0.10
C SER A 96 2.82 -6.38 -0.09
N TYR A 97 2.92 -7.59 0.45
CA TYR A 97 4.17 -8.35 0.50
C TYR A 97 4.02 -9.64 -0.29
N LEU A 98 4.96 -9.87 -1.17
CA LEU A 98 5.19 -11.16 -1.83
C LEU A 98 6.70 -11.39 -1.82
N PHE A 99 7.17 -12.29 -0.96
CA PHE A 99 8.59 -12.53 -0.78
C PHE A 99 9.14 -13.44 -1.87
N GLY A 100 10.26 -13.00 -2.47
CA GLY A 100 11.07 -13.78 -3.37
C GLY A 100 12.52 -13.71 -2.97
N GLN A 101 13.31 -14.71 -3.37
CA GLN A 101 14.73 -14.74 -3.10
C GLN A 101 15.51 -13.92 -4.13
N SER A 102 16.48 -13.14 -3.65
CA SER A 102 17.44 -12.46 -4.54
C SER A 102 18.48 -13.45 -5.06
N GLU A 103 18.70 -13.47 -6.37
CA GLU A 103 19.65 -14.38 -7.01
C GLU A 103 21.10 -14.17 -6.55
N GLU A 104 21.47 -12.92 -6.22
CA GLU A 104 22.86 -12.58 -5.90
C GLU A 104 23.23 -12.81 -4.43
N ARG A 105 22.28 -12.73 -3.50
CA ARG A 105 22.57 -12.67 -2.06
C ARG A 105 21.78 -13.63 -1.19
N HIS A 106 20.91 -14.43 -1.77
CA HIS A 106 19.99 -15.32 -1.05
C HIS A 106 19.12 -14.60 0.01
N ASN A 107 18.93 -13.28 -0.17
CA ASN A 107 18.07 -12.47 0.71
C ASN A 107 16.63 -12.50 0.22
N HIS A 108 15.69 -12.42 1.15
CA HIS A 108 14.28 -12.25 0.82
C HIS A 108 13.99 -10.79 0.44
N VAL A 109 13.30 -10.60 -0.68
CA VAL A 109 12.95 -9.29 -1.21
C VAL A 109 11.45 -9.23 -1.43
N ASN A 110 10.82 -8.12 -1.08
CA ASN A 110 9.42 -7.89 -1.43
C ASN A 110 9.28 -7.58 -2.92
N ARG A 111 8.56 -8.42 -3.64
CA ARG A 111 8.32 -8.30 -5.09
C ARG A 111 6.88 -7.87 -5.41
N SER A 112 6.09 -7.53 -4.41
CA SER A 112 4.71 -7.12 -4.62
C SER A 112 4.61 -5.67 -5.07
N TRP A 113 3.76 -5.44 -6.06
CA TRP A 113 3.40 -4.12 -6.59
C TRP A 113 1.90 -4.01 -6.69
N MET A 114 1.38 -2.82 -6.46
CA MET A 114 -0.02 -2.50 -6.66
C MET A 114 -0.16 -1.45 -7.76
N ARG A 115 -1.17 -1.64 -8.58
CA ARG A 115 -1.62 -0.63 -9.53
C ARG A 115 -2.82 0.10 -8.95
N VAL A 116 -2.65 1.38 -8.66
CA VAL A 116 -3.70 2.24 -8.13
C VAL A 116 -4.25 3.11 -9.24
N ASN A 117 -5.51 2.92 -9.59
CA ASN A 117 -6.18 3.63 -10.67
C ASN A 117 -7.14 4.67 -10.10
N TYR A 118 -6.98 5.90 -10.55
CA TYR A 118 -7.95 6.98 -10.33
C TYR A 118 -8.90 7.03 -11.52
N ASN A 119 -10.17 6.73 -11.30
CA ASN A 119 -11.15 6.59 -12.37
C ASN A 119 -11.94 7.89 -12.58
N SER A 120 -12.47 8.09 -13.78
CA SER A 120 -13.23 9.29 -14.15
C SER A 120 -14.54 9.45 -13.37
N ASP A 121 -15.06 8.38 -12.77
CA ASP A 121 -16.23 8.39 -11.89
C ASP A 121 -15.89 8.74 -10.43
N PHE A 122 -14.69 9.23 -10.14
CA PHE A 122 -14.16 9.56 -8.82
C PHE A 122 -13.98 8.36 -7.87
N THR A 123 -13.86 7.17 -8.42
CA THR A 123 -13.51 5.97 -7.65
C THR A 123 -12.01 5.65 -7.77
N ILE A 124 -11.49 4.94 -6.78
CA ILE A 124 -10.11 4.41 -6.78
C ILE A 124 -10.18 2.89 -6.78
N THR A 125 -9.54 2.26 -7.74
CA THR A 125 -9.40 0.80 -7.80
C THR A 125 -7.95 0.38 -7.64
N VAL A 126 -7.72 -0.75 -6.99
CA VAL A 126 -6.38 -1.31 -6.73
C VAL A 126 -6.32 -2.71 -7.32
N GLU A 127 -5.30 -2.94 -8.11
CA GLU A 127 -5.06 -4.23 -8.77
C GLU A 127 -3.70 -4.83 -8.36
#